data_1418020b07c1fe4e2e5a39112160afdc
#
_entry.id   1418020b07c1fe4e2e5a39112160afdc
#
_cell.length_a   1.000
_cell.length_b   1.000
_cell.length_c   1.000
_cell.angle_alpha   90.00
_cell.angle_beta   90.00
_cell.angle_gamma   90.00
#
_symmetry.space_group_name_H-M   'P 1'
#
loop_
_entity.id
_entity.type
_entity.pdbx_description
1 polymer ?
#
loop_
_entity_poly.entity_id
_entity_poly.type
_entity_poly.pdbx_seq_one_letter_code
_entity_poly.pdbx_strand_id
1 'polypeptide(L)'
;MSAVIESKKVNLALQGGGAHGAYTWGVLDRLLEEPRLIIEGISGTSAGAMNAAMLVNGYMQGGNVGAKEMLHNFWKRVSDCAAYSPLHKNPLERILTGWNMDMSPSYHFFDLLSRVFSPYELNPLDYNPMREIVEELLDVDAISACSVIKLFIAATHVGSGQARIFHCNEITVDVLMASTCIPFLFRAVEIEGEEYWDGGYMGNPAIWPLIYNCGTEDVILVQINPLHKAIMPRTASEIINRVNEITF
;
A
#
# COMPACT_ATOMS: atom_id res chain seq x y z
N MET A 1 9.72 -33.21 -28.34
CA MET A 1 8.47 -32.41 -28.27
C MET A 1 8.58 -31.52 -27.08
N SER A 2 8.84 -30.23 -27.27
CA SER A 2 8.80 -29.24 -26.21
C SER A 2 7.33 -29.08 -25.80
N ALA A 3 7.00 -29.37 -24.56
CA ALA A 3 5.66 -29.12 -24.03
C ALA A 3 5.40 -27.61 -24.18
N VAL A 4 4.33 -27.24 -24.87
CA VAL A 4 3.86 -25.86 -24.90
C VAL A 4 3.45 -25.53 -23.46
N ILE A 5 4.25 -24.71 -22.81
CA ILE A 5 3.93 -24.24 -21.46
C ILE A 5 2.79 -23.22 -21.65
N GLU A 6 1.57 -23.61 -21.29
CA GLU A 6 0.40 -22.74 -21.39
C GLU A 6 0.54 -21.60 -20.37
N SER A 7 0.51 -20.36 -20.85
CA SER A 7 0.52 -19.19 -20.00
C SER A 7 -0.86 -18.89 -19.43
N LYS A 8 -0.92 -18.42 -18.19
CA LYS A 8 -2.15 -18.07 -17.48
C LYS A 8 -2.18 -16.56 -17.21
N LYS A 9 -3.19 -15.88 -17.71
CA LYS A 9 -3.46 -14.48 -17.34
C LYS A 9 -4.13 -14.43 -15.99
N VAL A 10 -3.69 -13.49 -15.15
CA VAL A 10 -4.24 -13.25 -13.82
C VAL A 10 -4.30 -11.75 -13.53
N ASN A 11 -5.23 -11.37 -12.68
CA ASN A 11 -5.27 -10.06 -12.04
C ASN A 11 -4.74 -10.16 -10.62
N LEU A 12 -4.12 -9.10 -10.12
CA LEU A 12 -3.65 -9.00 -8.74
C LEU A 12 -4.48 -7.98 -7.98
N ALA A 13 -4.94 -8.35 -6.79
CA ALA A 13 -5.62 -7.45 -5.87
C ALA A 13 -4.78 -7.37 -4.58
N LEU A 14 -4.19 -6.19 -4.31
CA LEU A 14 -3.18 -6.00 -3.28
C LEU A 14 -3.74 -5.18 -2.11
N GLN A 15 -3.90 -5.84 -0.96
CA GLN A 15 -4.38 -5.21 0.25
C GLN A 15 -3.35 -4.20 0.81
N GLY A 16 -3.84 -3.11 1.38
CA GLY A 16 -3.08 -2.17 2.20
C GLY A 16 -2.86 -2.72 3.62
N GLY A 17 -1.93 -2.13 4.34
CA GLY A 17 -1.59 -2.55 5.71
C GLY A 17 -0.28 -1.96 6.19
N GLY A 18 0.11 -0.77 5.72
CA GLY A 18 1.30 -0.05 6.13
C GLY A 18 2.58 -0.87 5.94
N ALA A 19 3.39 -0.99 6.98
CA ALA A 19 4.66 -1.74 6.94
C ALA A 19 4.51 -3.22 6.59
N HIS A 20 3.33 -3.81 6.83
CA HIS A 20 3.04 -5.19 6.44
C HIS A 20 2.96 -5.39 4.90
N GLY A 21 2.89 -4.31 4.12
CA GLY A 21 3.05 -4.34 2.67
C GLY A 21 4.36 -4.98 2.18
N ALA A 22 5.39 -5.09 3.05
CA ALA A 22 6.59 -5.86 2.78
C ALA A 22 6.31 -7.37 2.59
N TYR A 23 5.25 -7.90 3.22
CA TYR A 23 4.78 -9.26 2.93
C TYR A 23 4.29 -9.38 1.48
N THR A 24 3.49 -8.40 1.04
CA THR A 24 3.02 -8.33 -0.36
C THR A 24 4.20 -8.29 -1.33
N TRP A 25 5.25 -7.52 -1.04
CA TRP A 25 6.49 -7.53 -1.83
C TRP A 25 7.06 -8.94 -1.96
N GLY A 26 7.20 -9.70 -0.87
CA GLY A 26 7.70 -11.08 -0.91
C GLY A 26 6.84 -12.00 -1.77
N VAL A 27 5.51 -11.84 -1.73
CA VAL A 27 4.58 -12.59 -2.60
C VAL A 27 4.78 -12.21 -4.07
N LEU A 28 4.85 -10.91 -4.38
CA LEU A 28 5.06 -10.40 -5.74
C LEU A 28 6.41 -10.86 -6.30
N ASP A 29 7.47 -10.82 -5.49
CA ASP A 29 8.79 -11.28 -5.85
C ASP A 29 8.75 -12.74 -6.33
N ARG A 30 8.02 -13.60 -5.62
CA ARG A 30 7.83 -15.00 -5.99
C ARG A 30 6.93 -15.19 -7.22
N LEU A 31 5.85 -14.41 -7.37
CA LEU A 31 4.96 -14.49 -8.53
C LEU A 31 5.67 -14.07 -9.82
N LEU A 32 6.55 -13.07 -9.76
CA LEU A 32 7.34 -12.59 -10.90
C LEU A 32 8.40 -13.61 -11.39
N GLU A 33 8.71 -14.64 -10.58
CA GLU A 33 9.57 -15.76 -11.00
C GLU A 33 8.83 -16.82 -11.81
N GLU A 34 7.50 -16.82 -11.85
CA GLU A 34 6.71 -17.80 -12.59
C GLU A 34 6.49 -17.32 -14.04
N PRO A 35 7.21 -17.87 -15.02
CA PRO A 35 7.16 -17.38 -16.41
C PRO A 35 5.82 -17.65 -17.10
N ARG A 36 4.97 -18.52 -16.51
CA ARG A 36 3.64 -18.83 -17.04
C ARG A 36 2.58 -17.82 -16.61
N LEU A 37 2.85 -17.02 -15.59
CA LEU A 37 1.90 -16.00 -15.14
C LEU A 37 2.08 -14.72 -15.96
N ILE A 38 0.97 -14.26 -16.51
CA ILE A 38 0.88 -12.97 -17.20
C ILE A 38 -0.07 -12.09 -16.38
N ILE A 39 0.48 -11.04 -15.78
CA ILE A 39 -0.33 -10.08 -15.02
C ILE A 39 -1.03 -9.16 -16.02
N GLU A 40 -2.37 -9.17 -16.05
CA GLU A 40 -3.17 -8.29 -16.89
C GLU A 40 -3.55 -7.00 -16.20
N GLY A 41 -3.93 -7.07 -14.91
CA GLY A 41 -4.32 -5.91 -14.13
C GLY A 41 -3.90 -6.03 -12.69
N ILE A 42 -3.64 -4.89 -12.04
CA ILE A 42 -3.33 -4.79 -10.61
C ILE A 42 -4.22 -3.72 -10.00
N SER A 43 -4.94 -4.08 -8.94
CA SER A 43 -5.63 -3.12 -8.07
C SER A 43 -4.93 -3.09 -6.72
N GLY A 44 -4.62 -1.90 -6.25
CA GLY A 44 -3.93 -1.70 -4.97
C GLY A 44 -4.52 -0.57 -4.15
N THR A 45 -4.41 -0.72 -2.84
CA THR A 45 -4.85 0.27 -1.86
C THR A 45 -3.74 0.47 -0.82
N SER A 46 -3.44 1.71 -0.44
CA SER A 46 -2.45 2.02 0.59
C SER A 46 -1.08 1.39 0.27
N ALA A 47 -0.49 0.61 1.15
CA ALA A 47 0.76 -0.12 0.87
C ALA A 47 0.65 -1.06 -0.35
N GLY A 48 -0.55 -1.58 -0.64
CA GLY A 48 -0.84 -2.33 -1.87
C GLY A 48 -0.74 -1.46 -3.12
N ALA A 49 -1.15 -0.18 -3.05
CA ALA A 49 -0.99 0.80 -4.12
C ALA A 49 0.48 1.10 -4.40
N MET A 50 1.29 1.26 -3.36
CA MET A 50 2.75 1.45 -3.48
C MET A 50 3.39 0.25 -4.18
N ASN A 51 3.08 -0.98 -3.72
CA ASN A 51 3.59 -2.20 -4.36
C ASN A 51 3.16 -2.29 -5.83
N ALA A 52 1.89 -2.00 -6.14
CA ALA A 52 1.36 -2.04 -7.50
C ALA A 52 2.06 -1.04 -8.42
N ALA A 53 2.21 0.22 -7.98
CA ALA A 53 2.87 1.26 -8.75
C ALA A 53 4.36 0.95 -8.98
N MET A 54 5.08 0.51 -7.93
CA MET A 54 6.51 0.16 -8.05
C MET A 54 6.71 -1.08 -8.95
N LEU A 55 5.82 -2.07 -8.89
CA LEU A 55 5.86 -3.21 -9.80
C LEU A 55 5.70 -2.76 -11.26
N VAL A 56 4.67 -1.96 -11.57
CA VAL A 56 4.42 -1.50 -12.94
C VAL A 56 5.55 -0.61 -13.44
N ASN A 57 6.03 0.30 -12.61
CA ASN A 57 7.17 1.18 -12.91
C ASN A 57 8.43 0.39 -13.27
N GLY A 58 8.81 -0.58 -12.44
CA GLY A 58 9.97 -1.44 -12.69
C GLY A 58 9.75 -2.37 -13.89
N TYR A 59 8.52 -2.85 -14.10
CA TYR A 59 8.18 -3.68 -15.26
C TYR A 59 8.40 -2.94 -16.59
N MET A 60 8.04 -1.68 -16.64
CA MET A 60 8.27 -0.83 -17.83
C MET A 60 9.77 -0.62 -18.11
N GLN A 61 10.62 -0.66 -17.09
CA GLN A 61 12.07 -0.49 -17.23
C GLN A 61 12.80 -1.78 -17.63
N GLY A 62 12.34 -2.96 -17.13
CA GLY A 62 13.09 -4.19 -17.33
C GLY A 62 12.26 -5.48 -17.18
N GLY A 63 10.95 -5.42 -17.46
CA GLY A 63 10.05 -6.59 -17.31
C GLY A 63 10.03 -7.10 -15.87
N ASN A 64 9.89 -8.40 -15.68
CA ASN A 64 9.83 -9.01 -14.36
C ASN A 64 11.08 -8.73 -13.49
N VAL A 65 12.26 -8.65 -14.11
CA VAL A 65 13.51 -8.35 -13.38
C VAL A 65 13.49 -6.92 -12.86
N GLY A 66 13.15 -5.95 -13.72
CA GLY A 66 13.04 -4.55 -13.32
C GLY A 66 11.96 -4.34 -12.25
N ALA A 67 10.83 -5.05 -12.34
CA ALA A 67 9.78 -5.03 -11.31
C ALA A 67 10.30 -5.49 -9.94
N LYS A 68 11.06 -6.59 -9.89
CA LYS A 68 11.68 -7.10 -8.65
C LYS A 68 12.70 -6.11 -8.07
N GLU A 69 13.56 -5.55 -8.91
CA GLU A 69 14.55 -4.55 -8.51
C GLU A 69 13.89 -3.27 -7.96
N MET A 70 12.85 -2.78 -8.60
CA MET A 70 12.12 -1.59 -8.16
C MET A 70 11.43 -1.82 -6.81
N LEU A 71 10.75 -2.95 -6.62
CA LEU A 71 10.14 -3.33 -5.36
C LEU A 71 11.19 -3.44 -4.24
N HIS A 72 12.34 -4.07 -4.52
CA HIS A 72 13.45 -4.15 -3.57
C HIS A 72 13.97 -2.76 -3.17
N ASN A 73 14.22 -1.90 -4.15
CA ASN A 73 14.72 -0.54 -3.91
C ASN A 73 13.73 0.27 -3.08
N PHE A 74 12.44 0.20 -3.38
CA PHE A 74 11.40 0.88 -2.61
C PHE A 74 11.39 0.42 -1.14
N TRP A 75 11.28 -0.88 -0.89
CA TRP A 75 11.22 -1.39 0.48
C TRP A 75 12.51 -1.20 1.25
N LYS A 76 13.66 -1.22 0.57
CA LYS A 76 14.93 -0.86 1.16
C LYS A 76 14.95 0.60 1.61
N ARG A 77 14.52 1.54 0.77
CA ARG A 77 14.42 2.97 1.11
C ARG A 77 13.45 3.21 2.28
N VAL A 78 12.30 2.54 2.28
CA VAL A 78 11.34 2.59 3.40
C VAL A 78 11.98 2.09 4.70
N SER A 79 12.71 0.98 4.65
CA SER A 79 13.41 0.43 5.81
C SER A 79 14.50 1.36 6.32
N ASP A 80 15.31 1.93 5.43
CA ASP A 80 16.37 2.87 5.76
C ASP A 80 15.78 4.13 6.42
N CYS A 81 14.68 4.68 5.88
CA CYS A 81 13.97 5.82 6.45
C CYS A 81 13.40 5.50 7.85
N ALA A 82 12.79 4.33 8.01
CA ALA A 82 12.23 3.90 9.30
C ALA A 82 13.29 3.75 10.39
N ALA A 83 14.53 3.41 10.03
CA ALA A 83 15.63 3.27 10.99
C ALA A 83 15.98 4.61 11.70
N TYR A 84 15.72 5.74 11.04
CA TYR A 84 15.95 7.08 11.60
C TYR A 84 14.70 7.71 12.22
N SER A 85 13.56 6.99 12.23
CA SER A 85 12.32 7.48 12.82
C SER A 85 12.44 7.62 14.35
N PRO A 86 11.90 8.68 14.96
CA PRO A 86 11.82 8.80 16.42
C PRO A 86 10.95 7.75 17.09
N LEU A 87 10.12 7.03 16.31
CA LEU A 87 9.34 5.86 16.76
C LEU A 87 10.15 4.56 16.72
N HIS A 88 11.41 4.62 16.25
CA HIS A 88 12.26 3.43 16.21
C HIS A 88 12.62 3.00 17.63
N LYS A 89 12.29 1.75 17.97
CA LYS A 89 12.66 1.18 19.27
C LYS A 89 14.17 1.08 19.42
N ASN A 90 14.68 1.57 20.54
CA ASN A 90 16.08 1.35 20.87
C ASN A 90 16.35 -0.15 21.15
N PRO A 91 17.62 -0.61 21.10
CA PRO A 91 17.95 -2.02 21.32
C PRO A 91 17.44 -2.59 22.64
N LEU A 92 17.39 -1.77 23.68
CA LEU A 92 16.92 -2.18 25.03
C LEU A 92 15.40 -2.41 25.04
N GLU A 93 14.65 -1.53 24.41
CA GLU A 93 13.19 -1.69 24.24
C GLU A 93 12.85 -2.93 23.41
N ARG A 94 13.65 -3.23 22.35
CA ARG A 94 13.48 -4.48 21.58
C ARG A 94 13.66 -5.73 22.41
N ILE A 95 14.64 -5.74 23.30
CA ILE A 95 14.89 -6.89 24.20
C ILE A 95 13.73 -7.08 25.18
N LEU A 96 13.17 -5.99 25.72
CA LEU A 96 12.12 -6.04 26.75
C LEU A 96 10.72 -6.27 26.18
N THR A 97 10.41 -5.72 25.00
CA THR A 97 9.04 -5.73 24.44
C THR A 97 8.93 -6.43 23.08
N GLY A 98 10.02 -7.00 22.57
CA GLY A 98 10.08 -7.61 21.23
C GLY A 98 9.74 -6.59 20.13
N TRP A 99 9.14 -7.06 19.04
CA TRP A 99 8.73 -6.24 17.90
C TRP A 99 7.35 -5.59 18.08
N ASN A 100 6.63 -5.92 19.16
CA ASN A 100 5.27 -5.42 19.40
C ASN A 100 5.31 -3.94 19.79
N MET A 101 4.77 -3.06 18.92
CA MET A 101 4.68 -1.61 19.15
C MET A 101 3.68 -1.24 20.26
N ASP A 102 2.71 -2.11 20.57
CA ASP A 102 1.69 -1.87 21.61
C ASP A 102 2.27 -1.69 23.02
N MET A 103 3.53 -2.08 23.24
CA MET A 103 4.25 -1.90 24.50
C MET A 103 5.16 -0.67 24.52
N SER A 104 5.18 0.16 23.47
CA SER A 104 6.04 1.34 23.38
C SER A 104 5.36 2.56 24.00
N PRO A 105 5.94 3.21 25.03
CA PRO A 105 5.39 4.44 25.60
C PRO A 105 5.30 5.58 24.61
N SER A 106 6.26 5.70 23.69
CA SER A 106 6.26 6.72 22.63
C SER A 106 5.11 6.51 21.65
N TYR A 107 4.80 5.26 21.30
CA TYR A 107 3.65 4.93 20.48
C TYR A 107 2.32 5.34 21.15
N HIS A 108 2.12 4.99 22.41
CA HIS A 108 0.91 5.36 23.15
C HIS A 108 0.76 6.87 23.33
N PHE A 109 1.87 7.59 23.56
CA PHE A 109 1.83 9.05 23.63
C PHE A 109 1.43 9.67 22.28
N PHE A 110 1.98 9.17 21.18
CA PHE A 110 1.63 9.65 19.85
C PHE A 110 0.19 9.28 19.46
N ASP A 111 -0.27 8.06 19.78
CA ASP A 111 -1.67 7.65 19.59
C ASP A 111 -2.64 8.55 20.38
N LEU A 112 -2.31 8.90 21.62
CA LEU A 112 -3.10 9.83 22.40
C LEU A 112 -3.16 11.23 21.77
N LEU A 113 -2.01 11.76 21.33
CA LEU A 113 -1.95 13.07 20.68
C LEU A 113 -2.78 13.08 19.38
N SER A 114 -2.68 12.05 18.56
CA SER A 114 -3.42 11.95 17.28
C SER A 114 -4.94 11.84 17.47
N ARG A 115 -5.41 11.49 18.67
CA ARG A 115 -6.84 11.48 19.04
C ARG A 115 -7.35 12.85 19.51
N VAL A 116 -6.46 13.74 19.95
CA VAL A 116 -6.80 15.04 20.51
C VAL A 116 -6.54 16.16 19.51
N PHE A 117 -5.47 16.04 18.76
CA PHE A 117 -5.02 17.04 17.78
C PHE A 117 -5.10 16.49 16.37
N SER A 118 -5.51 17.33 15.44
CA SER A 118 -5.54 17.00 14.02
C SER A 118 -4.12 16.96 13.41
N PRO A 119 -3.90 16.29 12.27
CA PRO A 119 -2.63 16.38 11.55
C PRO A 119 -2.32 17.80 11.07
N TYR A 120 -3.32 18.66 10.91
CA TYR A 120 -3.14 20.08 10.57
C TYR A 120 -2.45 20.86 11.70
N GLU A 121 -2.58 20.41 12.96
CA GLU A 121 -1.96 20.99 14.14
C GLU A 121 -0.63 20.32 14.47
N LEU A 122 -0.54 18.98 14.36
CA LEU A 122 0.65 18.20 14.71
C LEU A 122 1.74 18.25 13.64
N ASN A 123 1.34 18.38 12.36
CA ASN A 123 2.25 18.42 11.23
C ASN A 123 1.99 19.65 10.34
N PRO A 124 2.27 20.87 10.83
CA PRO A 124 1.99 22.10 10.11
C PRO A 124 2.76 22.26 8.80
N LEU A 125 3.89 21.56 8.66
CA LEU A 125 4.72 21.55 7.45
C LEU A 125 4.30 20.47 6.44
N ASP A 126 3.31 19.65 6.78
CA ASP A 126 2.84 18.52 5.97
C ASP A 126 3.98 17.58 5.55
N TYR A 127 4.94 17.37 6.45
CA TYR A 127 6.09 16.51 6.17
C TYR A 127 5.68 15.04 6.15
N ASN A 128 5.95 14.38 5.03
CA ASN A 128 5.73 12.96 4.85
C ASN A 128 6.96 12.34 4.14
N PRO A 129 7.81 11.59 4.87
CA PRO A 129 9.03 11.02 4.30
C PRO A 129 8.76 10.00 3.18
N MET A 130 7.55 9.44 3.10
CA MET A 130 7.16 8.54 2.02
C MET A 130 7.10 9.28 0.68
N ARG A 131 6.70 10.56 0.67
CA ARG A 131 6.64 11.38 -0.53
C ARG A 131 8.01 11.48 -1.21
N GLU A 132 9.06 11.76 -0.45
CA GLU A 132 10.42 11.87 -0.99
C GLU A 132 10.88 10.55 -1.65
N ILE A 133 10.55 9.41 -1.03
CA ILE A 133 10.88 8.09 -1.58
C ILE A 133 10.13 7.84 -2.90
N VAL A 134 8.84 8.20 -2.93
CA VAL A 134 8.02 8.01 -4.13
C VAL A 134 8.48 8.94 -5.26
N GLU A 135 8.76 10.21 -4.97
CA GLU A 135 9.27 11.19 -5.95
C GLU A 135 10.62 10.76 -6.55
N GLU A 136 11.48 10.12 -5.76
CA GLU A 136 12.78 9.63 -6.23
C GLU A 136 12.65 8.42 -7.17
N LEU A 137 11.69 7.53 -6.91
CA LEU A 137 11.62 6.23 -7.57
C LEU A 137 10.57 6.15 -8.70
N LEU A 138 9.51 6.97 -8.62
CA LEU A 138 8.37 6.88 -9.52
C LEU A 138 8.63 7.59 -10.84
N ASP A 139 8.55 6.85 -11.94
CA ASP A 139 8.51 7.39 -13.29
C ASP A 139 7.03 7.42 -13.76
N VAL A 140 6.40 8.57 -13.58
CA VAL A 140 4.99 8.80 -13.91
C VAL A 140 4.73 8.58 -15.40
N ASP A 141 5.65 9.01 -16.26
CA ASP A 141 5.53 8.86 -17.70
C ASP A 141 5.59 7.38 -18.12
N ALA A 142 6.48 6.61 -17.50
CA ALA A 142 6.57 5.17 -17.74
C ALA A 142 5.28 4.44 -17.34
N ILE A 143 4.69 4.77 -16.19
CA ILE A 143 3.42 4.18 -15.74
C ILE A 143 2.29 4.59 -16.70
N SER A 144 2.18 5.86 -17.04
CA SER A 144 1.15 6.37 -17.94
C SER A 144 1.22 5.73 -19.33
N ALA A 145 2.42 5.43 -19.81
CA ALA A 145 2.65 4.75 -21.10
C ALA A 145 2.42 3.22 -21.02
N CYS A 146 2.18 2.65 -19.84
CA CYS A 146 2.02 1.22 -19.70
C CYS A 146 0.71 0.73 -20.34
N SER A 147 0.84 -0.06 -21.41
CA SER A 147 -0.29 -0.72 -22.08
C SER A 147 -0.40 -2.22 -21.77
N VAL A 148 0.58 -2.77 -21.03
CA VAL A 148 0.67 -4.22 -20.76
C VAL A 148 -0.08 -4.59 -19.48
N ILE A 149 0.10 -3.79 -18.44
CA ILE A 149 -0.52 -4.02 -17.12
C ILE A 149 -1.45 -2.84 -16.81
N LYS A 150 -2.73 -3.11 -16.60
CA LYS A 150 -3.72 -2.12 -16.17
C LYS A 150 -3.55 -1.87 -14.68
N LEU A 151 -3.29 -0.63 -14.28
CA LEU A 151 -3.12 -0.24 -12.88
C LEU A 151 -4.34 0.52 -12.37
N PHE A 152 -4.81 0.14 -11.18
CA PHE A 152 -5.95 0.74 -10.48
C PHE A 152 -5.55 1.05 -9.04
N ILE A 153 -5.55 2.33 -8.69
CA ILE A 153 -5.23 2.81 -7.34
C ILE A 153 -6.49 3.38 -6.71
N ALA A 154 -6.83 2.89 -5.52
CA ALA A 154 -8.00 3.35 -4.79
C ALA A 154 -7.62 4.44 -3.78
N ALA A 155 -8.43 5.50 -3.73
CA ALA A 155 -8.44 6.48 -2.65
C ALA A 155 -9.89 6.75 -2.23
N THR A 156 -10.09 7.32 -1.05
CA THR A 156 -11.40 7.71 -0.53
C THR A 156 -11.60 9.20 -0.71
N HIS A 157 -12.59 9.60 -1.49
CA HIS A 157 -12.95 10.99 -1.66
C HIS A 157 -13.62 11.54 -0.38
N VAL A 158 -13.03 12.54 0.25
CA VAL A 158 -13.42 13.02 1.58
C VAL A 158 -14.85 13.57 1.57
N GLY A 159 -15.17 14.39 0.58
CA GLY A 159 -16.45 15.10 0.52
C GLY A 159 -17.67 14.18 0.33
N SER A 160 -17.52 13.06 -0.42
CA SER A 160 -18.62 12.14 -0.70
C SER A 160 -18.56 10.83 0.09
N GLY A 161 -17.39 10.49 0.66
CA GLY A 161 -17.15 9.20 1.29
C GLY A 161 -17.14 8.02 0.30
N GLN A 162 -16.93 8.28 -0.99
CA GLN A 162 -16.92 7.24 -2.04
C GLN A 162 -15.49 6.88 -2.46
N ALA A 163 -15.32 5.65 -2.95
CA ALA A 163 -14.06 5.27 -3.56
C ALA A 163 -13.84 5.99 -4.89
N ARG A 164 -12.66 6.56 -5.07
CA ARG A 164 -12.13 7.02 -6.35
C ARG A 164 -11.08 6.03 -6.83
N ILE A 165 -11.21 5.55 -8.05
CA ILE A 165 -10.22 4.70 -8.69
C ILE A 165 -9.48 5.53 -9.72
N PHE A 166 -8.15 5.57 -9.58
CA PHE A 166 -7.24 6.20 -10.52
C PHE A 166 -6.64 5.13 -11.44
N HIS A 167 -6.63 5.41 -12.74
CA HIS A 167 -6.09 4.52 -13.78
C HIS A 167 -4.65 4.90 -14.14
N CYS A 168 -3.95 4.06 -14.92
CA CYS A 168 -2.54 4.27 -15.31
C CYS A 168 -2.19 5.71 -15.70
N ASN A 169 -3.04 6.33 -16.52
CA ASN A 169 -2.83 7.68 -17.03
C ASN A 169 -3.13 8.82 -16.02
N GLU A 170 -3.65 8.47 -14.85
CA GLU A 170 -3.96 9.40 -13.76
C GLU A 170 -2.97 9.28 -12.60
N ILE A 171 -2.07 8.28 -12.64
CA ILE A 171 -1.14 8.01 -11.54
C ILE A 171 -0.10 9.10 -11.44
N THR A 172 -0.05 9.72 -10.27
CA THR A 172 0.94 10.72 -9.88
C THR A 172 1.46 10.38 -8.47
N VAL A 173 2.45 11.10 -8.02
CA VAL A 173 2.90 11.04 -6.62
C VAL A 173 1.73 11.32 -5.69
N ASP A 174 0.93 12.37 -5.97
CA ASP A 174 -0.22 12.74 -5.13
C ASP A 174 -1.28 11.65 -5.06
N VAL A 175 -1.54 10.93 -6.15
CA VAL A 175 -2.46 9.78 -6.15
C VAL A 175 -1.98 8.68 -5.20
N LEU A 176 -0.69 8.36 -5.21
CA LEU A 176 -0.11 7.37 -4.31
C LEU A 176 -0.14 7.86 -2.85
N MET A 177 0.17 9.15 -2.63
CA MET A 177 0.07 9.76 -1.31
C MET A 177 -1.38 9.79 -0.81
N ALA A 178 -2.37 10.07 -1.65
CA ALA A 178 -3.79 10.01 -1.32
C ALA A 178 -4.22 8.60 -0.90
N SER A 179 -3.81 7.58 -1.68
CA SER A 179 -4.10 6.18 -1.36
C SER A 179 -3.51 5.71 -0.02
N THR A 180 -2.49 6.38 0.49
CA THR A 180 -1.82 6.07 1.79
C THR A 180 -2.09 7.09 2.88
N CYS A 181 -2.98 8.06 2.64
CA CYS A 181 -3.25 9.15 3.55
C CYS A 181 -4.17 8.73 4.70
N ILE A 182 -3.60 8.26 5.79
CA ILE A 182 -4.35 7.96 7.02
C ILE A 182 -4.77 9.29 7.67
N PRO A 183 -6.08 9.58 7.82
CA PRO A 183 -6.58 10.91 8.20
C PRO A 183 -6.20 11.37 9.60
N PHE A 184 -5.79 10.46 10.48
CA PHE A 184 -5.31 10.80 11.84
C PHE A 184 -3.80 11.13 11.88
N LEU A 185 -3.06 10.86 10.78
CA LEU A 185 -1.60 11.05 10.71
C LEU A 185 -1.20 12.13 9.71
N PHE A 186 -1.96 12.27 8.62
CA PHE A 186 -1.63 13.16 7.52
C PHE A 186 -2.84 14.02 7.12
N ARG A 187 -2.56 15.19 6.58
CA ARG A 187 -3.58 16.04 5.95
C ARG A 187 -4.16 15.32 4.74
N ALA A 188 -5.41 15.61 4.42
CA ALA A 188 -6.01 15.15 3.17
C ALA A 188 -5.15 15.62 1.98
N VAL A 189 -4.98 14.73 0.99
CA VAL A 189 -4.24 15.06 -0.23
C VAL A 189 -5.22 15.66 -1.22
N GLU A 190 -4.90 16.88 -1.70
CA GLU A 190 -5.70 17.55 -2.73
C GLU A 190 -5.26 17.11 -4.13
N ILE A 191 -6.22 16.70 -4.95
CA ILE A 191 -6.03 16.36 -6.36
C ILE A 191 -7.17 17.04 -7.13
N GLU A 192 -6.82 17.94 -8.05
CA GLU A 192 -7.78 18.68 -8.90
C GLU A 192 -8.86 19.44 -8.10
N GLY A 193 -8.52 19.93 -6.90
CA GLY A 193 -9.43 20.68 -6.03
C GLY A 193 -10.33 19.82 -5.14
N GLU A 194 -10.15 18.50 -5.16
CA GLU A 194 -10.88 17.57 -4.31
C GLU A 194 -9.92 16.89 -3.32
N GLU A 195 -10.40 16.60 -2.12
CA GLU A 195 -9.61 16.03 -1.03
C GLU A 195 -9.78 14.52 -0.92
N TYR A 196 -8.67 13.81 -0.66
CA TYR A 196 -8.63 12.35 -0.58
C TYR A 196 -7.92 11.85 0.65
N TRP A 197 -8.46 10.75 1.19
CA TRP A 197 -7.86 9.92 2.23
C TRP A 197 -7.51 8.51 1.71
N ASP A 198 -6.88 7.71 2.55
CA ASP A 198 -6.53 6.32 2.27
C ASP A 198 -7.72 5.54 1.70
N GLY A 199 -7.44 4.80 0.63
CA GLY A 199 -8.47 4.01 -0.06
C GLY A 199 -9.03 2.87 0.78
N GLY A 200 -8.33 2.48 1.85
CA GLY A 200 -8.72 1.38 2.74
C GLY A 200 -10.09 1.55 3.38
N TYR A 201 -10.57 2.78 3.54
CA TYR A 201 -11.90 3.03 4.07
C TYR A 201 -13.04 2.59 3.15
N MET A 202 -12.80 2.49 1.83
CA MET A 202 -13.84 2.17 0.84
C MET A 202 -13.55 0.91 0.03
N GLY A 203 -12.33 0.39 0.06
CA GLY A 203 -11.98 -0.85 -0.63
C GLY A 203 -10.52 -1.23 -0.43
N ASN A 204 -10.28 -2.29 0.33
CA ASN A 204 -8.94 -2.73 0.67
C ASN A 204 -8.69 -4.21 0.34
N PRO A 205 -8.32 -4.53 -0.92
CA PRO A 205 -8.31 -3.66 -2.11
C PRO A 205 -9.68 -3.55 -2.79
N ALA A 206 -9.83 -2.54 -3.63
CA ALA A 206 -10.97 -2.43 -4.53
C ALA A 206 -10.85 -3.48 -5.66
N ILE A 207 -11.70 -4.50 -5.69
CA ILE A 207 -11.63 -5.59 -6.68
C ILE A 207 -12.41 -5.26 -7.96
N TRP A 208 -13.48 -4.49 -7.87
CA TRP A 208 -14.38 -4.23 -9.01
C TRP A 208 -13.70 -3.61 -10.23
N PRO A 209 -12.64 -2.78 -10.15
CA PRO A 209 -11.96 -2.28 -11.35
C PRO A 209 -11.38 -3.40 -12.19
N LEU A 210 -10.86 -4.46 -11.55
CA LEU A 210 -10.35 -5.64 -12.25
C LEU A 210 -11.46 -6.38 -12.98
N ILE A 211 -12.62 -6.55 -12.34
CA ILE A 211 -13.77 -7.26 -12.89
C ILE A 211 -14.31 -6.55 -14.15
N TYR A 212 -14.39 -5.22 -14.11
CA TYR A 212 -15.00 -4.46 -15.21
C TYR A 212 -14.02 -4.05 -16.32
N ASN A 213 -12.72 -4.05 -16.06
CA ASN A 213 -11.74 -3.51 -17.01
C ASN A 213 -10.74 -4.55 -17.52
N CYS A 214 -10.66 -5.75 -16.93
CA CYS A 214 -9.74 -6.80 -17.36
C CYS A 214 -10.48 -7.93 -18.08
N GLY A 215 -9.77 -8.65 -18.94
CA GLY A 215 -10.32 -9.74 -19.73
C GLY A 215 -10.27 -11.09 -19.03
N THR A 216 -9.37 -11.26 -18.06
CA THR A 216 -9.32 -12.50 -17.26
C THR A 216 -10.21 -12.41 -16.03
N GLU A 217 -10.89 -13.51 -15.72
CA GLU A 217 -11.72 -13.65 -14.51
C GLU A 217 -10.91 -14.09 -13.28
N ASP A 218 -9.67 -14.53 -13.49
CA ASP A 218 -8.82 -15.02 -12.41
C ASP A 218 -8.18 -13.87 -11.63
N VAL A 219 -8.45 -13.82 -10.32
CA VAL A 219 -7.92 -12.82 -9.42
C VAL A 219 -7.13 -13.49 -8.29
N ILE A 220 -5.87 -13.09 -8.12
CA ILE A 220 -5.05 -13.43 -6.95
C ILE A 220 -5.16 -12.28 -5.97
N LEU A 221 -5.81 -12.53 -4.84
CA LEU A 221 -5.87 -11.58 -3.72
C LEU A 221 -4.67 -11.82 -2.78
N VAL A 222 -3.83 -10.80 -2.62
CA VAL A 222 -2.78 -10.80 -1.60
C VAL A 222 -3.31 -10.07 -0.38
N GLN A 223 -3.71 -10.85 0.61
CA GLN A 223 -4.32 -10.37 1.84
C GLN A 223 -3.30 -10.32 2.97
N ILE A 224 -3.26 -9.21 3.69
CA ILE A 224 -2.34 -8.94 4.81
C ILE A 224 -3.06 -9.18 6.14
N ASN A 225 -4.29 -8.66 6.27
CA ASN A 225 -5.05 -8.77 7.50
C ASN A 225 -5.54 -10.21 7.73
N PRO A 226 -5.49 -10.73 8.96
CA PRO A 226 -5.90 -12.10 9.26
C PRO A 226 -7.41 -12.27 9.08
N LEU A 227 -7.82 -13.29 8.30
CA LEU A 227 -9.24 -13.67 8.14
C LEU A 227 -9.84 -14.15 9.47
N HIS A 228 -9.06 -14.88 10.26
CA HIS A 228 -9.49 -15.44 11.53
C HIS A 228 -8.54 -15.03 12.67
N LYS A 229 -9.11 -14.72 13.82
CA LYS A 229 -8.35 -14.44 15.04
C LYS A 229 -8.66 -15.53 16.06
N ALA A 230 -7.64 -16.25 16.50
CA ALA A 230 -7.79 -17.35 17.44
C ALA A 230 -8.14 -16.85 18.86
N ILE A 231 -7.66 -15.66 19.23
CA ILE A 231 -7.91 -15.05 20.55
C ILE A 231 -8.86 -13.88 20.36
N MET A 232 -9.98 -13.90 21.06
CA MET A 232 -10.94 -12.81 21.05
C MET A 232 -10.39 -11.59 21.77
N PRO A 233 -10.48 -10.38 21.18
CA PRO A 233 -10.01 -9.15 21.79
C PRO A 233 -10.84 -8.83 23.05
N ARG A 234 -10.17 -8.44 24.13
CA ARG A 234 -10.80 -8.12 25.41
C ARG A 234 -10.38 -6.78 25.99
N THR A 235 -9.21 -6.28 25.64
CA THR A 235 -8.76 -4.94 26.01
C THR A 235 -9.21 -3.89 24.98
N ALA A 236 -9.29 -2.64 25.39
CA ALA A 236 -9.68 -1.53 24.48
C ALA A 236 -8.78 -1.47 23.23
N SER A 237 -7.47 -1.61 23.42
CA SER A 237 -6.51 -1.61 22.30
C SER A 237 -6.73 -2.81 21.36
N GLU A 238 -6.90 -4.03 21.88
CA GLU A 238 -7.18 -5.22 21.07
C GLU A 238 -8.49 -5.09 20.29
N ILE A 239 -9.52 -4.48 20.90
CA ILE A 239 -10.82 -4.25 20.25
C ILE A 239 -10.65 -3.24 19.09
N ILE A 240 -9.98 -2.12 19.34
CA ILE A 240 -9.72 -1.10 18.31
C ILE A 240 -8.91 -1.71 17.17
N ASN A 241 -7.83 -2.43 17.46
CA ASN A 241 -7.02 -3.11 16.46
C ASN A 241 -7.86 -4.10 15.63
N ARG A 242 -8.76 -4.85 16.28
CA ARG A 242 -9.62 -5.79 15.54
C ARG A 242 -10.65 -5.09 14.67
N VAL A 243 -11.22 -3.99 15.14
CA VAL A 243 -12.11 -3.15 14.32
C VAL A 243 -11.36 -2.65 13.08
N ASN A 244 -10.16 -2.12 13.26
CA ASN A 244 -9.32 -1.68 12.13
C ASN A 244 -9.00 -2.84 11.16
N GLU A 245 -8.63 -4.03 11.65
CA GLU A 245 -8.38 -5.21 10.82
C GLU A 245 -9.60 -5.66 9.98
N ILE A 246 -10.82 -5.39 10.45
CA ILE A 246 -12.07 -5.77 9.78
C ILE A 246 -12.52 -4.69 8.79
N THR A 247 -12.32 -3.43 9.14
CA THR A 247 -12.87 -2.29 8.39
C THR A 247 -11.88 -1.65 7.42
N PHE A 248 -10.60 -1.99 7.57
CA PHE A 248 -9.52 -1.38 6.80
C PHE A 248 -8.77 -2.36 5.87
#